data_c833b67539c125099d70186288054990
#
_entry.id   c833b67539c125099d70186288054990
#
_cell.length_a   1.000
_cell.length_b   1.000
_cell.length_c   1.000
_cell.angle_alpha   90.00
_cell.angle_beta   90.00
_cell.angle_gamma   90.00
#
_symmetry.space_group_name_H-M   'P 1'
#
loop_
_entity.id
_entity.type
_entity.pdbx_description
1 polymer ?
#
loop_
_entity_poly.entity_id
_entity_poly.type
_entity_poly.pdbx_seq_one_letter_code
_entity_poly.pdbx_strand_id
1 'polypeptide(L)'
;AVRTLPRLVIGTVGPLYDETELRIIDLNTGETLYPNTSNPGDGRGLKGEVHVKGPQVMKGYFKNEEATSRVLKDGWLNTGDIGIYTFNDCLKIVGRSKDTIVLLNGENLEPIPIEAKLCESPFIDQCMVVGQDQKHLGALVVPSLEGFEGGGLSAESIDALSALPEARDRILQEAKKLISKDQGFKAFEH
;
A
#
# COMPACT_ATOMS: atom_id res chain seq x y z
N ALA A 1 24.55 -13.78 -23.91
CA ALA A 1 23.33 -13.80 -23.14
C ALA A 1 22.35 -12.82 -23.79
N VAL A 2 21.20 -13.31 -24.28
CA VAL A 2 20.14 -12.47 -24.85
C VAL A 2 19.50 -11.80 -23.63
N ARG A 3 19.72 -10.49 -23.46
CA ARG A 3 18.94 -9.68 -22.52
C ARG A 3 17.50 -9.67 -23.03
N THR A 4 16.65 -10.48 -22.44
CA THR A 4 15.21 -10.31 -22.61
C THR A 4 14.85 -8.96 -22.02
N LEU A 5 14.16 -8.12 -22.81
CA LEU A 5 13.57 -6.87 -22.32
C LEU A 5 12.80 -7.16 -21.03
N PRO A 6 12.94 -6.32 -20.00
CA PRO A 6 12.21 -6.50 -18.75
C PRO A 6 10.72 -6.59 -19.09
N ARG A 7 10.07 -7.67 -18.65
CA ARG A 7 8.62 -7.82 -18.81
C ARG A 7 7.95 -6.71 -18.01
N LEU A 8 7.28 -5.82 -18.70
CA LEU A 8 6.42 -4.84 -18.05
C LEU A 8 5.24 -5.57 -17.39
N VAL A 9 5.22 -5.61 -16.07
CA VAL A 9 4.11 -6.17 -15.28
C VAL A 9 3.38 -5.01 -14.65
N ILE A 10 2.16 -4.76 -15.12
CA ILE A 10 1.32 -3.67 -14.62
C ILE A 10 1.11 -3.83 -13.11
N GLY A 11 1.19 -2.73 -12.37
CA GLY A 11 1.07 -2.72 -10.90
C GLY A 11 2.32 -3.12 -10.14
N THR A 12 3.48 -3.20 -10.82
CA THR A 12 4.79 -3.40 -10.20
C THR A 12 5.75 -2.28 -10.56
N VAL A 13 6.84 -2.14 -9.79
CA VAL A 13 7.95 -1.22 -10.10
C VAL A 13 8.97 -1.85 -11.07
N GLY A 14 8.72 -3.08 -11.49
CA GLY A 14 9.55 -3.81 -12.44
C GLY A 14 10.55 -4.77 -11.79
N PRO A 15 11.45 -5.38 -12.61
CA PRO A 15 12.51 -6.26 -12.14
C PRO A 15 13.62 -5.47 -11.46
N LEU A 16 14.42 -6.17 -10.67
CA LEU A 16 15.62 -5.60 -10.06
C LEU A 16 16.65 -5.20 -11.13
N TYR A 17 17.38 -4.12 -10.86
CA TYR A 17 18.57 -3.80 -11.65
C TYR A 17 19.68 -4.82 -11.40
N ASP A 18 20.59 -4.96 -12.38
CA ASP A 18 21.82 -5.74 -12.21
C ASP A 18 22.57 -5.26 -10.94
N GLU A 19 23.16 -6.20 -10.20
CA GLU A 19 23.90 -5.96 -8.94
C GLU A 19 23.02 -5.47 -7.76
N THR A 20 21.68 -5.52 -7.91
CA THR A 20 20.75 -5.22 -6.79
C THR A 20 20.40 -6.51 -6.08
N GLU A 21 20.64 -6.54 -4.78
CA GLU A 21 20.13 -7.56 -3.89
C GLU A 21 18.84 -7.06 -3.21
N LEU A 22 17.85 -7.94 -3.06
CA LEU A 22 16.56 -7.68 -2.42
C LEU A 22 16.35 -8.63 -1.26
N ARG A 23 15.78 -8.12 -0.17
CA ARG A 23 15.19 -8.91 0.91
C ARG A 23 13.78 -8.41 1.19
N ILE A 24 12.88 -9.35 1.46
CA ILE A 24 11.57 -9.08 2.05
C ILE A 24 11.62 -9.60 3.48
N ILE A 25 11.38 -8.73 4.43
CA ILE A 25 11.51 -9.00 5.88
C ILE A 25 10.11 -9.01 6.50
N ASP A 26 9.82 -10.01 7.31
CA ASP A 26 8.58 -10.07 8.09
C ASP A 26 8.52 -8.95 9.12
N LEU A 27 7.41 -8.20 9.13
CA LEU A 27 7.24 -7.04 10.01
C LEU A 27 7.13 -7.41 11.50
N ASN A 28 6.66 -8.61 11.80
CA ASN A 28 6.41 -9.04 13.17
C ASN A 28 7.62 -9.78 13.77
N THR A 29 8.22 -10.67 12.96
CA THR A 29 9.32 -11.55 13.44
C THR A 29 10.70 -11.00 13.09
N GLY A 30 10.82 -10.12 12.10
CA GLY A 30 12.09 -9.64 11.57
C GLY A 30 12.86 -10.69 10.74
N GLU A 31 12.25 -11.84 10.46
CA GLU A 31 12.86 -12.89 9.67
C GLU A 31 12.85 -12.57 8.17
N THR A 32 13.83 -13.09 7.45
CA THR A 32 13.87 -12.96 5.98
C THR A 32 12.86 -13.92 5.36
N LEU A 33 11.82 -13.36 4.73
CA LEU A 33 10.83 -14.10 3.96
C LEU A 33 11.33 -14.45 2.56
N TYR A 34 12.02 -13.53 1.90
CA TYR A 34 12.65 -13.70 0.59
C TYR A 34 14.05 -13.04 0.59
N PRO A 35 15.08 -13.63 -0.04
CA PRO A 35 15.10 -15.03 -0.52
C PRO A 35 15.20 -16.00 0.67
N ASN A 36 14.36 -17.03 0.69
CA ASN A 36 14.38 -18.04 1.72
C ASN A 36 13.87 -19.38 1.19
N THR A 37 14.78 -20.33 0.95
CA THR A 37 14.46 -21.65 0.40
C THR A 37 13.58 -22.52 1.29
N SER A 38 13.43 -22.16 2.56
CA SER A 38 12.50 -22.84 3.49
C SER A 38 11.04 -22.43 3.26
N ASN A 39 10.81 -21.31 2.58
CA ASN A 39 9.49 -20.83 2.23
C ASN A 39 9.04 -21.34 0.85
N PRO A 40 7.74 -21.57 0.64
CA PRO A 40 7.21 -21.86 -0.69
C PRO A 40 7.62 -20.82 -1.72
N GLY A 41 8.13 -21.27 -2.89
CA GLY A 41 8.58 -20.37 -3.96
C GLY A 41 9.74 -19.45 -3.56
N ASP A 42 10.63 -19.92 -2.67
CA ASP A 42 11.74 -19.14 -2.08
C ASP A 42 11.27 -17.86 -1.36
N GLY A 43 10.00 -17.80 -0.96
CA GLY A 43 9.37 -16.65 -0.32
C GLY A 43 8.74 -15.65 -1.29
N ARG A 44 8.75 -15.94 -2.61
CA ARG A 44 7.99 -15.14 -3.59
C ARG A 44 6.50 -15.17 -3.27
N GLY A 45 5.85 -14.02 -3.45
CA GLY A 45 4.43 -13.85 -3.12
C GLY A 45 4.16 -13.48 -1.66
N LEU A 46 5.15 -13.59 -0.76
CA LEU A 46 5.01 -13.16 0.62
C LEU A 46 5.18 -11.64 0.74
N LYS A 47 4.38 -11.03 1.62
CA LYS A 47 4.38 -9.58 1.89
C LYS A 47 5.29 -9.28 3.09
N GLY A 48 6.13 -8.26 2.98
CA GLY A 48 6.96 -7.78 4.07
C GLY A 48 7.69 -6.48 3.74
N GLU A 49 8.54 -6.02 4.64
CA GLU A 49 9.33 -4.81 4.48
C GLU A 49 10.45 -5.03 3.45
N VAL A 50 10.61 -4.07 2.55
CA VAL A 50 11.56 -4.14 1.44
C VAL A 50 12.92 -3.61 1.89
N HIS A 51 13.92 -4.47 1.85
CA HIS A 51 15.32 -4.08 2.05
C HIS A 51 16.11 -4.29 0.75
N VAL A 52 16.94 -3.33 0.40
CA VAL A 52 17.76 -3.38 -0.81
C VAL A 52 19.23 -3.14 -0.51
N LYS A 53 20.10 -3.79 -1.30
CA LYS A 53 21.53 -3.57 -1.29
C LYS A 53 22.04 -3.51 -2.72
N GLY A 54 23.01 -2.62 -2.98
CA GLY A 54 23.59 -2.48 -4.32
C GLY A 54 24.27 -1.13 -4.48
N PRO A 55 24.91 -0.91 -5.64
CA PRO A 55 25.69 0.31 -5.90
C PRO A 55 24.83 1.58 -5.96
N GLN A 56 23.52 1.45 -6.20
CA GLN A 56 22.57 2.56 -6.23
C GLN A 56 22.12 2.99 -4.84
N VAL A 57 22.42 2.22 -3.77
CA VAL A 57 22.05 2.57 -2.41
C VAL A 57 22.88 3.76 -1.94
N MET A 58 22.23 4.72 -1.31
CA MET A 58 22.86 5.92 -0.76
C MET A 58 23.97 5.56 0.24
N LYS A 59 24.97 6.41 0.37
CA LYS A 59 26.00 6.29 1.43
C LYS A 59 25.46 6.69 2.81
N GLY A 60 24.41 7.50 2.86
CA GLY A 60 23.79 7.99 4.08
C GLY A 60 23.11 9.35 3.88
N TYR A 61 22.41 9.81 4.90
CA TYR A 61 21.86 11.16 4.95
C TYR A 61 22.94 12.18 5.25
N PHE A 62 22.95 13.29 4.51
CA PHE A 62 23.97 14.33 4.69
C PHE A 62 23.98 14.89 6.11
N LYS A 63 25.14 14.79 6.79
CA LYS A 63 25.35 15.25 8.18
C LYS A 63 24.31 14.71 9.18
N ASN A 64 23.75 13.52 8.95
CA ASN A 64 22.78 12.90 9.85
C ASN A 64 23.08 11.41 10.02
N GLU A 65 24.07 11.10 10.86
CA GLU A 65 24.50 9.73 11.13
C GLU A 65 23.43 8.93 11.88
N GLU A 66 22.66 9.59 12.74
CA GLU A 66 21.58 8.95 13.49
C GLU A 66 20.48 8.45 12.55
N ALA A 67 19.99 9.29 11.62
CA ALA A 67 19.01 8.86 10.64
C ALA A 67 19.58 7.79 9.70
N THR A 68 20.86 7.88 9.34
CA THR A 68 21.55 6.91 8.49
C THR A 68 21.59 5.53 9.15
N SER A 69 22.04 5.45 10.41
CA SER A 69 22.18 4.19 11.14
C SER A 69 20.84 3.49 11.40
N ARG A 70 19.72 4.23 11.40
CA ARG A 70 18.39 3.65 11.54
C ARG A 70 17.95 2.86 10.32
N VAL A 71 18.35 3.31 9.10
CA VAL A 71 17.87 2.73 7.85
C VAL A 71 18.93 1.94 7.08
N LEU A 72 20.22 2.18 7.35
CA LEU A 72 21.32 1.55 6.61
C LEU A 72 22.17 0.71 7.57
N LYS A 73 22.15 -0.62 7.38
CA LYS A 73 22.91 -1.58 8.17
C LYS A 73 23.60 -2.59 7.26
N ASP A 74 24.90 -2.76 7.40
CA ASP A 74 25.70 -3.75 6.63
C ASP A 74 25.53 -3.63 5.10
N GLY A 75 25.30 -2.40 4.62
CA GLY A 75 25.04 -2.10 3.23
C GLY A 75 23.60 -2.35 2.77
N TRP A 76 22.71 -2.81 3.66
CA TRP A 76 21.29 -2.97 3.43
C TRP A 76 20.54 -1.71 3.83
N LEU A 77 19.81 -1.15 2.88
CA LEU A 77 18.87 -0.06 3.09
C LEU A 77 17.48 -0.63 3.40
N ASN A 78 16.96 -0.34 4.59
CA ASN A 78 15.54 -0.46 4.87
C ASN A 78 14.82 0.70 4.17
N THR A 79 13.99 0.40 3.18
CA THR A 79 13.30 1.42 2.38
C THR A 79 12.11 2.03 3.10
N GLY A 80 11.59 1.35 4.11
CA GLY A 80 10.32 1.66 4.77
C GLY A 80 9.10 1.36 3.90
N ASP A 81 9.28 0.73 2.75
CA ASP A 81 8.18 0.29 1.89
C ASP A 81 7.80 -1.15 2.20
N ILE A 82 6.52 -1.47 2.09
CA ILE A 82 6.00 -2.83 2.14
C ILE A 82 5.83 -3.33 0.72
N GLY A 83 6.35 -4.51 0.44
CA GLY A 83 6.34 -5.06 -0.91
C GLY A 83 6.22 -6.57 -0.96
N ILE A 84 6.06 -7.04 -2.19
CA ILE A 84 5.97 -8.45 -2.55
C ILE A 84 6.91 -8.66 -3.73
N TYR A 85 7.83 -9.63 -3.63
CA TYR A 85 8.58 -10.07 -4.79
C TYR A 85 7.79 -11.15 -5.51
N THR A 86 7.37 -10.85 -6.74
CA THR A 86 6.41 -11.67 -7.49
C THR A 86 7.08 -12.87 -8.16
N PHE A 87 6.30 -13.87 -8.56
CA PHE A 87 6.78 -15.02 -9.35
C PHE A 87 7.28 -14.64 -10.76
N ASN A 88 7.01 -13.41 -11.21
CA ASN A 88 7.51 -12.86 -12.49
C ASN A 88 8.81 -12.05 -12.30
N ASP A 89 9.48 -12.21 -11.16
CA ASP A 89 10.73 -11.51 -10.82
C ASP A 89 10.60 -9.97 -10.82
N CYS A 90 9.41 -9.46 -10.46
CA CYS A 90 9.15 -8.03 -10.32
C CYS A 90 8.83 -7.69 -8.87
N LEU A 91 9.26 -6.53 -8.43
CA LEU A 91 8.88 -5.99 -7.12
C LEU A 91 7.55 -5.23 -7.25
N LYS A 92 6.59 -5.57 -6.40
CA LYS A 92 5.33 -4.83 -6.22
C LYS A 92 5.36 -4.15 -4.87
N ILE A 93 5.25 -2.82 -4.85
CA ILE A 93 5.05 -2.05 -3.62
C ILE A 93 3.56 -2.00 -3.32
N VAL A 94 3.20 -2.25 -2.07
CA VAL A 94 1.80 -2.30 -1.61
C VAL A 94 1.49 -1.27 -0.53
N GLY A 95 2.51 -0.67 0.10
CA GLY A 95 2.33 0.35 1.12
C GLY A 95 3.64 0.80 1.74
N ARG A 96 3.54 1.45 2.90
CA ARG A 96 4.67 1.85 3.72
C ARG A 96 4.54 1.32 5.14
N SER A 97 5.65 0.92 5.73
CA SER A 97 5.65 0.35 7.09
C SER A 97 5.17 1.33 8.16
N LYS A 98 5.37 2.64 7.94
CA LYS A 98 4.90 3.70 8.86
C LYS A 98 3.42 4.03 8.70
N ASP A 99 2.84 3.70 7.55
CA ASP A 99 1.44 3.99 7.23
C ASP A 99 0.55 2.76 7.49
N THR A 100 1.15 1.59 7.76
CA THR A 100 0.42 0.38 8.12
C THR A 100 -0.44 0.61 9.35
N ILE A 101 -1.73 0.36 9.22
CA ILE A 101 -2.71 0.44 10.31
C ILE A 101 -2.73 -0.90 11.03
N VAL A 102 -2.56 -0.87 12.35
CA VAL A 102 -2.68 -2.05 13.21
C VAL A 102 -4.01 -1.98 13.94
N LEU A 103 -4.90 -2.94 13.69
CA LEU A 103 -6.17 -3.04 14.39
C LEU A 103 -6.01 -3.65 15.78
N LEU A 104 -7.04 -3.49 16.65
CA LEU A 104 -7.05 -4.06 18.00
C LEU A 104 -6.87 -5.58 18.06
N ASN A 105 -7.24 -6.30 16.98
CA ASN A 105 -7.05 -7.73 16.85
C ASN A 105 -5.63 -8.13 16.37
N GLY A 106 -4.72 -7.14 16.18
CA GLY A 106 -3.36 -7.34 15.72
C GLY A 106 -3.21 -7.50 14.19
N GLU A 107 -4.28 -7.32 13.42
CA GLU A 107 -4.20 -7.35 11.95
C GLU A 107 -3.51 -6.10 11.41
N ASN A 108 -2.58 -6.31 10.49
CA ASN A 108 -1.84 -5.26 9.79
C ASN A 108 -2.48 -4.99 8.42
N LEU A 109 -2.83 -3.75 8.18
CA LEU A 109 -3.52 -3.26 6.99
C LEU A 109 -2.75 -2.17 6.29
N GLU A 110 -2.66 -2.29 4.97
CA GLU A 110 -2.10 -1.24 4.12
C GLU A 110 -3.25 -0.34 3.63
N PRO A 111 -3.29 0.95 4.03
CA PRO A 111 -4.39 1.84 3.65
C PRO A 111 -4.40 2.17 2.16
N ILE A 112 -3.24 2.31 1.53
CA ILE A 112 -3.09 2.75 0.13
C ILE A 112 -3.92 1.94 -0.87
N PRO A 113 -3.95 0.59 -0.85
CA PRO A 113 -4.79 -0.18 -1.77
C PRO A 113 -6.29 0.07 -1.58
N ILE A 114 -6.71 0.30 -0.34
CA ILE A 114 -8.11 0.59 0.00
C ILE A 114 -8.47 1.99 -0.49
N GLU A 115 -7.63 2.98 -0.19
CA GLU A 115 -7.80 4.37 -0.63
C GLU A 115 -7.85 4.48 -2.15
N ALA A 116 -6.90 3.83 -2.84
CA ALA A 116 -6.88 3.79 -4.30
C ALA A 116 -8.17 3.19 -4.88
N LYS A 117 -8.69 2.14 -4.25
CA LYS A 117 -9.93 1.50 -4.69
C LYS A 117 -11.17 2.37 -4.44
N LEU A 118 -11.24 3.04 -3.30
CA LEU A 118 -12.32 3.98 -2.99
C LEU A 118 -12.34 5.16 -3.96
N CYS A 119 -11.19 5.69 -4.33
CA CYS A 119 -11.05 6.79 -5.30
C CYS A 119 -11.37 6.38 -6.75
N GLU A 120 -11.65 5.10 -7.06
CA GLU A 120 -12.24 4.70 -8.35
C GLU A 120 -13.71 5.12 -8.48
N SER A 121 -14.38 5.44 -7.34
CA SER A 121 -15.75 5.95 -7.37
C SER A 121 -15.82 7.38 -7.92
N PRO A 122 -16.74 7.69 -8.85
CA PRO A 122 -16.92 9.05 -9.31
C PRO A 122 -17.41 10.02 -8.21
N PHE A 123 -17.90 9.49 -7.09
CA PHE A 123 -18.42 10.28 -5.96
C PHE A 123 -17.38 10.63 -4.91
N ILE A 124 -16.16 10.08 -5.03
CA ILE A 124 -15.08 10.24 -4.06
C ILE A 124 -13.89 10.92 -4.76
N ASP A 125 -13.56 12.14 -4.33
CA ASP A 125 -12.42 12.89 -4.86
C ASP A 125 -11.13 12.48 -4.15
N GLN A 126 -11.18 12.42 -2.81
CA GLN A 126 -10.06 11.99 -1.98
C GLN A 126 -10.56 11.17 -0.80
N CYS A 127 -9.75 10.25 -0.32
CA CYS A 127 -10.02 9.57 0.92
C CYS A 127 -8.74 9.26 1.70
N MET A 128 -8.90 9.10 3.01
CA MET A 128 -7.85 8.64 3.92
C MET A 128 -8.45 7.57 4.82
N VAL A 129 -7.88 6.38 4.80
CA VAL A 129 -8.28 5.27 5.67
C VAL A 129 -7.67 5.48 7.06
N VAL A 130 -8.47 5.30 8.09
CA VAL A 130 -8.09 5.45 9.49
C VAL A 130 -8.58 4.23 10.29
N GLY A 131 -7.92 3.94 11.42
CA GLY A 131 -8.34 2.79 12.23
C GLY A 131 -7.25 2.27 13.16
N GLN A 132 -6.15 3.02 13.33
CA GLN A 132 -5.09 2.65 14.26
C GLN A 132 -5.68 2.36 15.65
N ASP A 133 -5.40 1.17 16.20
CA ASP A 133 -5.88 0.71 17.50
C ASP A 133 -7.43 0.68 17.64
N GLN A 134 -8.14 0.59 16.51
CA GLN A 134 -9.61 0.47 16.49
C GLN A 134 -10.04 -0.97 16.14
N LYS A 135 -11.32 -1.29 16.42
CA LYS A 135 -11.91 -2.59 16.05
C LYS A 135 -12.20 -2.71 14.56
N HIS A 136 -12.49 -1.57 13.92
CA HIS A 136 -12.90 -1.46 12.53
C HIS A 136 -12.15 -0.32 11.85
N LEU A 137 -12.00 -0.44 10.55
CA LEU A 137 -11.54 0.67 9.72
C LEU A 137 -12.63 1.73 9.58
N GLY A 138 -12.19 2.96 9.42
CA GLY A 138 -13.00 4.08 8.98
C GLY A 138 -12.31 4.76 7.80
N ALA A 139 -13.03 5.64 7.11
CA ALA A 139 -12.45 6.49 6.10
C ALA A 139 -12.94 7.93 6.25
N LEU A 140 -12.01 8.88 6.13
CA LEU A 140 -12.32 10.28 5.89
C LEU A 140 -12.42 10.47 4.38
N VAL A 141 -13.55 10.99 3.92
CA VAL A 141 -13.84 11.10 2.48
C VAL A 141 -14.15 12.54 2.13
N VAL A 142 -13.53 13.03 1.05
CA VAL A 142 -13.89 14.27 0.38
C VAL A 142 -14.79 13.89 -0.80
N PRO A 143 -16.07 14.31 -0.80
CA PRO A 143 -16.98 14.01 -1.90
C PRO A 143 -16.63 14.82 -3.14
N SER A 144 -16.85 14.25 -4.33
CA SER A 144 -16.70 14.92 -5.61
C SER A 144 -17.96 15.71 -5.98
N LEU A 145 -17.87 17.04 -6.02
CA LEU A 145 -18.99 17.87 -6.46
C LEU A 145 -19.46 17.51 -7.87
N GLU A 146 -18.51 17.37 -8.81
CA GLU A 146 -18.79 17.03 -10.20
C GLU A 146 -19.47 15.65 -10.34
N GLY A 147 -18.98 14.66 -9.59
CA GLY A 147 -19.55 13.31 -9.59
C GLY A 147 -20.97 13.28 -9.06
N PHE A 148 -21.27 14.03 -7.99
CA PHE A 148 -22.62 14.12 -7.44
C PHE A 148 -23.58 14.92 -8.32
N GLU A 149 -23.11 16.01 -8.94
CA GLU A 149 -23.91 16.80 -9.89
C GLU A 149 -24.32 15.96 -11.10
N GLY A 150 -23.38 15.20 -11.68
CA GLY A 150 -23.67 14.21 -12.73
C GLY A 150 -24.62 13.09 -12.27
N GLY A 151 -24.65 12.79 -10.97
CA GLY A 151 -25.56 11.83 -10.34
C GLY A 151 -26.91 12.40 -9.89
N GLY A 152 -27.19 13.69 -10.18
CA GLY A 152 -28.48 14.34 -9.90
C GLY A 152 -28.61 14.93 -8.49
N LEU A 153 -27.50 15.10 -7.76
CA LEU A 153 -27.45 15.75 -6.46
C LEU A 153 -26.46 16.92 -6.51
N SER A 154 -26.95 18.15 -6.47
CA SER A 154 -26.13 19.37 -6.55
C SER A 154 -26.00 20.02 -5.18
N ALA A 155 -24.83 20.60 -4.91
CA ALA A 155 -24.57 21.44 -3.76
C ALA A 155 -23.61 22.58 -4.13
N GLU A 156 -23.71 23.71 -3.41
CA GLU A 156 -22.91 24.90 -3.69
C GLU A 156 -21.43 24.75 -3.23
N SER A 157 -21.17 23.79 -2.34
CA SER A 157 -19.83 23.56 -1.80
C SER A 157 -19.67 22.11 -1.30
N ILE A 158 -18.42 21.68 -1.11
CA ILE A 158 -18.08 20.37 -0.51
C ILE A 158 -18.68 20.25 0.89
N ASP A 159 -18.66 21.31 1.70
CA ASP A 159 -19.21 21.30 3.05
C ASP A 159 -20.72 21.11 3.01
N ALA A 160 -21.43 21.80 2.11
CA ALA A 160 -22.87 21.65 1.92
C ALA A 160 -23.21 20.22 1.45
N LEU A 161 -22.44 19.67 0.50
CA LEU A 161 -22.62 18.29 0.02
C LEU A 161 -22.39 17.27 1.11
N SER A 162 -21.32 17.44 1.91
CA SER A 162 -20.96 16.55 3.02
C SER A 162 -22.01 16.52 4.14
N ALA A 163 -22.80 17.59 4.28
CA ALA A 163 -23.88 17.67 5.25
C ALA A 163 -25.17 16.94 4.81
N LEU A 164 -25.27 16.57 3.52
CA LEU A 164 -26.46 15.89 2.98
C LEU A 164 -26.45 14.38 3.34
N PRO A 165 -27.51 13.86 3.97
CA PRO A 165 -27.62 12.42 4.27
C PRO A 165 -27.54 11.55 3.02
N GLU A 166 -28.14 11.99 1.92
CA GLU A 166 -28.16 11.27 0.63
C GLU A 166 -26.75 11.10 0.04
N ALA A 167 -25.90 12.12 0.18
CA ALA A 167 -24.50 12.04 -0.26
C ALA A 167 -23.72 11.02 0.58
N ARG A 168 -23.92 11.04 1.89
CA ARG A 168 -23.30 10.10 2.82
C ARG A 168 -23.72 8.67 2.54
N ASP A 169 -25.02 8.42 2.36
CA ASP A 169 -25.55 7.09 2.09
C ASP A 169 -25.00 6.55 0.76
N ARG A 170 -24.89 7.39 -0.26
CA ARG A 170 -24.34 7.01 -1.56
C ARG A 170 -22.87 6.64 -1.47
N ILE A 171 -22.06 7.42 -0.75
CA ILE A 171 -20.65 7.10 -0.50
C ILE A 171 -20.52 5.77 0.24
N LEU A 172 -21.33 5.53 1.28
CA LEU A 172 -21.32 4.26 2.02
C LEU A 172 -21.70 3.06 1.15
N GLN A 173 -22.65 3.20 0.25
CA GLN A 173 -23.04 2.15 -0.71
C GLN A 173 -21.91 1.85 -1.69
N GLU A 174 -21.28 2.89 -2.25
CA GLU A 174 -20.13 2.72 -3.14
C GLU A 174 -18.94 2.10 -2.42
N ALA A 175 -18.62 2.54 -1.21
CA ALA A 175 -17.54 1.97 -0.43
C ALA A 175 -17.76 0.46 -0.19
N LYS A 176 -18.96 0.05 0.25
CA LYS A 176 -19.30 -1.37 0.46
C LYS A 176 -19.21 -2.20 -0.82
N LYS A 177 -19.52 -1.62 -1.97
CA LYS A 177 -19.41 -2.29 -3.28
C LYS A 177 -17.96 -2.46 -3.70
N LEU A 178 -17.15 -1.41 -3.56
CA LEU A 178 -15.75 -1.39 -3.98
C LEU A 178 -14.84 -2.20 -3.05
N ILE A 179 -15.08 -2.12 -1.73
CA ILE A 179 -14.32 -2.84 -0.72
C ILE A 179 -15.11 -4.09 -0.31
N SER A 180 -15.14 -5.08 -1.18
CA SER A 180 -15.85 -6.35 -0.94
C SER A 180 -14.91 -7.54 -1.11
N LYS A 181 -15.30 -8.71 -0.56
CA LYS A 181 -14.54 -9.95 -0.72
C LYS A 181 -14.36 -10.33 -2.19
N ASP A 182 -15.36 -10.06 -3.02
CA ASP A 182 -15.33 -10.34 -4.45
C ASP A 182 -14.29 -9.47 -5.18
N GLN A 183 -13.92 -8.33 -4.58
CA GLN A 183 -12.86 -7.45 -5.06
C GLN A 183 -11.48 -7.78 -4.45
N GLY A 184 -11.39 -8.85 -3.66
CA GLY A 184 -10.14 -9.33 -3.08
C GLY A 184 -9.78 -8.73 -1.71
N PHE A 185 -10.68 -7.98 -1.09
CA PHE A 185 -10.47 -7.43 0.25
C PHE A 185 -10.84 -8.44 1.35
N LYS A 186 -10.15 -8.35 2.49
CA LYS A 186 -10.41 -9.21 3.64
C LYS A 186 -11.65 -8.76 4.42
N ALA A 187 -12.23 -9.65 5.23
CA ALA A 187 -13.47 -9.37 5.95
C ALA A 187 -13.43 -8.17 6.93
N PHE A 188 -12.26 -7.79 7.40
CA PHE A 188 -12.05 -6.64 8.30
C PHE A 188 -11.79 -5.31 7.57
N GLU A 189 -11.73 -5.35 6.24
CA GLU A 189 -11.58 -4.18 5.38
C GLU A 189 -12.94 -3.66 4.88
N HIS A 190 -14.08 -4.29 5.30
CA HIS A 190 -15.46 -3.96 4.88
C HIS A 190 -16.15 -3.02 5.86
#